data_9bd2ac8dabdc773340e0ed15ab4a9157
#
_entry.id   9bd2ac8dabdc773340e0ed15ab4a9157
#
_cell.length_a   1.000
_cell.length_b   1.000
_cell.length_c   1.000
_cell.angle_alpha   90.00
_cell.angle_beta   90.00
_cell.angle_gamma   90.00
#
_symmetry.space_group_name_H-M   'P 1'
#
loop_
_entity.id
_entity.type
_entity.pdbx_description
1 polymer ?
#
loop_
_entity_poly.entity_id
_entity_poly.type
_entity_poly.pdbx_seq_one_letter_code
_entity_poly.pdbx_strand_id
1 'polypeptide(L)'
;MRHLFAVLLLTMPLMVVAQTAATKEFPADAIAISPETLKERLSGKVFMLNWVGANAWRLDFRGNGYVYFNSGGTSASGTWRTEEGKVCTNVGNFGANCNEVRESAGQLYYKRQSGEVVQLTAQ
;
A
#
# COMPACT_ATOMS: atom_id res chain seq x y z
N MET A 1 55.02 14.85 42.87
CA MET A 1 53.65 15.25 42.41
C MET A 1 53.35 14.55 41.09
N ARG A 2 52.51 13.54 41.15
CA ARG A 2 52.09 12.82 39.94
C ARG A 2 50.68 13.31 39.60
N HIS A 3 50.54 14.02 38.47
CA HIS A 3 49.25 14.38 37.91
C HIS A 3 48.69 13.23 37.08
N LEU A 4 47.67 12.58 37.61
CA LEU A 4 46.85 11.62 36.85
C LEU A 4 45.84 12.42 36.03
N PHE A 5 46.05 12.46 34.71
CA PHE A 5 45.02 12.95 33.76
C PHE A 5 44.06 11.79 33.52
N ALA A 6 42.85 11.88 34.07
CA ALA A 6 41.76 11.00 33.70
C ALA A 6 41.18 11.45 32.37
N VAL A 7 41.43 10.66 31.33
CA VAL A 7 40.78 10.86 30.02
C VAL A 7 39.37 10.25 30.13
N LEU A 8 38.37 11.13 30.20
CA LEU A 8 36.96 10.75 30.15
C LEU A 8 36.59 10.45 28.69
N LEU A 9 36.55 9.18 28.30
CA LEU A 9 36.04 8.76 27.01
C LEU A 9 34.51 8.90 27.03
N LEU A 10 34.01 9.96 26.39
CA LEU A 10 32.58 10.10 26.10
C LEU A 10 32.22 9.12 24.98
N THR A 11 31.61 8.01 25.33
CA THR A 11 30.97 7.12 24.37
C THR A 11 29.62 7.74 23.99
N MET A 12 29.55 8.39 22.84
CA MET A 12 28.28 8.80 22.23
C MET A 12 27.55 7.56 21.70
N PRO A 13 26.30 7.30 22.14
CA PRO A 13 25.50 6.24 21.50
C PRO A 13 25.16 6.67 20.08
N LEU A 14 25.57 5.89 19.10
CA LEU A 14 25.10 6.03 17.72
C LEU A 14 23.61 5.67 17.72
N MET A 15 22.76 6.67 17.58
CA MET A 15 21.34 6.45 17.30
C MET A 15 21.24 5.96 15.85
N VAL A 16 21.03 4.66 15.71
CA VAL A 16 20.67 4.06 14.41
C VAL A 16 19.22 4.41 14.14
N VAL A 17 18.99 5.37 13.24
CA VAL A 17 17.63 5.66 12.74
C VAL A 17 17.27 4.53 11.78
N ALA A 18 16.35 3.66 12.17
CA ALA A 18 15.80 2.65 11.29
C ALA A 18 15.00 3.33 10.17
N GLN A 19 15.46 3.25 8.93
CA GLN A 19 14.72 3.72 7.77
C GLN A 19 13.62 2.69 7.45
N THR A 20 12.36 3.17 7.33
CA THR A 20 11.24 2.33 6.90
C THR A 20 11.42 2.01 5.42
N ALA A 21 11.70 0.76 5.11
CA ALA A 21 11.78 0.27 3.73
C ALA A 21 10.39 -0.12 3.22
N ALA A 22 10.16 0.04 1.90
CA ALA A 22 8.95 -0.44 1.26
C ALA A 22 8.87 -1.98 1.34
N THR A 23 7.70 -2.51 1.69
CA THR A 23 7.43 -3.94 1.70
C THR A 23 7.06 -4.41 0.31
N LYS A 24 7.72 -5.47 -0.19
CA LYS A 24 7.47 -6.04 -1.53
C LYS A 24 6.78 -7.40 -1.49
N GLU A 25 6.45 -7.89 -0.32
CA GLU A 25 5.80 -9.18 -0.13
C GLU A 25 4.48 -9.02 0.63
N PHE A 26 3.52 -9.86 0.27
CA PHE A 26 2.31 -9.99 1.08
C PHE A 26 2.65 -10.60 2.44
N PRO A 27 1.80 -10.36 3.48
CA PRO A 27 1.91 -11.12 4.72
C PRO A 27 1.97 -12.62 4.45
N ALA A 28 2.76 -13.35 5.24
CA ALA A 28 3.03 -14.78 4.99
C ALA A 28 1.77 -15.67 4.97
N ASP A 29 0.73 -15.28 5.70
CA ASP A 29 -0.57 -15.96 5.78
C ASP A 29 -1.61 -15.41 4.79
N ALA A 30 -1.23 -14.47 3.92
CA ALA A 30 -2.16 -13.85 2.98
C ALA A 30 -2.61 -14.85 1.91
N ILE A 31 -3.91 -14.84 1.64
CA ILE A 31 -4.57 -15.71 0.66
C ILE A 31 -5.21 -14.92 -0.46
N ALA A 32 -5.26 -15.52 -1.65
CA ALA A 32 -6.03 -14.98 -2.77
C ALA A 32 -7.53 -15.06 -2.47
N ILE A 33 -8.28 -14.11 -3.00
CA ILE A 33 -9.73 -13.99 -2.78
C ILE A 33 -10.44 -14.27 -4.11
N SER A 34 -11.60 -14.93 -4.05
CA SER A 34 -12.43 -15.14 -5.25
C SER A 34 -12.89 -13.80 -5.84
N PRO A 35 -13.13 -13.73 -7.16
CA PRO A 35 -13.57 -12.49 -7.79
C PRO A 35 -14.85 -11.92 -7.18
N GLU A 36 -15.80 -12.76 -6.84
CA GLU A 36 -17.09 -12.37 -6.26
C GLU A 36 -16.91 -11.75 -4.87
N THR A 37 -16.15 -12.40 -4.02
CA THR A 37 -15.87 -11.90 -2.66
C THR A 37 -15.08 -10.60 -2.72
N LEU A 38 -14.08 -10.51 -3.59
CA LEU A 38 -13.30 -9.29 -3.76
C LEU A 38 -14.19 -8.14 -4.26
N LYS A 39 -15.07 -8.41 -5.21
CA LYS A 39 -16.03 -7.41 -5.70
C LYS A 39 -16.92 -6.89 -4.57
N GLU A 40 -17.43 -7.75 -3.72
CA GLU A 40 -18.24 -7.35 -2.55
C GLU A 40 -17.44 -6.52 -1.56
N ARG A 41 -16.18 -6.89 -1.33
CA ARG A 41 -15.31 -6.18 -0.39
C ARG A 41 -14.93 -4.78 -0.87
N LEU A 42 -14.91 -4.53 -2.18
CA LEU A 42 -14.52 -3.23 -2.76
C LEU A 42 -15.70 -2.35 -3.13
N SER A 43 -16.83 -2.92 -3.59
CA SER A 43 -17.98 -2.14 -4.11
C SER A 43 -18.54 -1.15 -3.10
N GLY A 44 -18.69 0.10 -3.54
CA GLY A 44 -19.25 1.18 -2.74
C GLY A 44 -18.37 1.68 -1.62
N LYS A 45 -17.08 1.34 -1.64
CA LYS A 45 -16.13 1.69 -0.58
C LYS A 45 -14.97 2.50 -1.11
N VAL A 46 -14.40 3.32 -0.23
CA VAL A 46 -13.22 4.13 -0.47
C VAL A 46 -12.06 3.57 0.33
N PHE A 47 -10.92 3.42 -0.32
CA PHE A 47 -9.69 2.95 0.32
C PHE A 47 -8.56 3.95 0.15
N MET A 48 -7.72 4.04 1.17
CA MET A 48 -6.43 4.72 1.11
C MET A 48 -5.32 3.69 1.00
N LEU A 49 -4.33 3.99 0.14
CA LEU A 49 -3.12 3.21 -0.02
C LEU A 49 -1.93 4.14 0.26
N ASN A 50 -1.21 3.87 1.34
CA ASN A 50 -0.10 4.71 1.79
C ASN A 50 1.23 4.12 1.33
N TRP A 51 1.83 4.72 0.30
CA TRP A 51 3.09 4.31 -0.28
C TRP A 51 4.27 4.94 0.46
N VAL A 52 5.38 4.23 0.57
CA VAL A 52 6.62 4.77 1.13
C VAL A 52 7.25 5.74 0.14
N GLY A 53 7.51 6.98 0.58
CA GLY A 53 8.17 7.99 -0.25
C GLY A 53 7.36 8.53 -1.42
N ALA A 54 6.05 8.31 -1.44
CA ALA A 54 5.15 8.79 -2.49
C ALA A 54 3.81 9.24 -1.91
N ASN A 55 3.04 9.98 -2.71
CA ASN A 55 1.70 10.39 -2.31
C ASN A 55 0.78 9.20 -2.14
N ALA A 56 -0.05 9.24 -1.11
CA ALA A 56 -1.10 8.25 -0.91
C ALA A 56 -2.08 8.25 -2.09
N TRP A 57 -2.60 7.07 -2.39
CA TRP A 57 -3.71 6.93 -3.34
C TRP A 57 -5.03 6.83 -2.59
N ARG A 58 -6.03 7.48 -3.13
CA ARG A 58 -7.42 7.30 -2.73
C ARG A 58 -8.17 6.64 -3.88
N LEU A 59 -8.71 5.46 -3.63
CA LEU A 59 -9.49 4.69 -4.61
C LEU A 59 -10.94 4.59 -4.14
N ASP A 60 -11.86 5.12 -4.94
CA ASP A 60 -13.29 5.07 -4.69
C ASP A 60 -13.93 4.09 -5.69
N PHE A 61 -14.22 2.88 -5.23
CA PHE A 61 -14.81 1.83 -6.04
C PHE A 61 -16.33 1.93 -6.00
N ARG A 62 -16.93 2.36 -7.10
CA ARG A 62 -18.38 2.45 -7.20
C ARG A 62 -19.00 1.11 -7.59
N GLY A 63 -20.17 0.81 -7.04
CA GLY A 63 -20.87 -0.44 -7.33
C GLY A 63 -21.32 -0.59 -8.79
N ASN A 64 -21.36 0.50 -9.55
CA ASN A 64 -21.69 0.50 -10.98
C ASN A 64 -20.50 0.20 -11.91
N GLY A 65 -19.33 -0.16 -11.38
CA GLY A 65 -18.13 -0.48 -12.15
C GLY A 65 -17.22 0.70 -12.47
N TYR A 66 -17.50 1.90 -11.97
CA TYR A 66 -16.61 3.05 -12.07
C TYR A 66 -15.69 3.14 -10.85
N VAL A 67 -14.48 3.66 -11.07
CA VAL A 67 -13.51 3.95 -10.03
C VAL A 67 -12.99 5.38 -10.18
N TYR A 68 -12.84 6.06 -9.06
CA TYR A 68 -12.25 7.40 -8.98
C TYR A 68 -10.95 7.33 -8.22
N PHE A 69 -9.90 7.86 -8.84
CA PHE A 69 -8.54 7.88 -8.32
C PHE A 69 -8.12 9.30 -7.97
N ASN A 70 -7.52 9.50 -6.80
CA ASN A 70 -6.90 10.75 -6.40
C ASN A 70 -5.55 10.49 -5.76
N SER A 71 -4.55 11.27 -6.13
CA SER A 71 -3.22 11.21 -5.52
C SER A 71 -2.49 12.54 -5.72
N GLY A 72 -2.12 13.22 -4.64
CA GLY A 72 -1.29 14.42 -4.69
C GLY A 72 -1.78 15.51 -5.64
N GLY A 73 -3.07 15.78 -5.70
CA GLY A 73 -3.65 16.77 -6.62
C GLY A 73 -3.96 16.24 -8.03
N THR A 74 -3.60 15.01 -8.34
CA THR A 74 -4.00 14.32 -9.57
C THR A 74 -5.31 13.59 -9.33
N SER A 75 -6.27 13.77 -10.24
CA SER A 75 -7.55 13.06 -10.24
C SER A 75 -7.76 12.38 -11.58
N ALA A 76 -8.25 11.16 -11.55
CA ALA A 76 -8.61 10.41 -12.75
C ALA A 76 -9.81 9.50 -12.44
N SER A 77 -10.49 9.07 -13.49
CA SER A 77 -11.60 8.13 -13.37
C SER A 77 -11.51 7.07 -14.46
N GLY A 78 -12.17 5.98 -14.22
CA GLY A 78 -12.21 4.87 -15.15
C GLY A 78 -13.15 3.77 -14.69
N THR A 79 -12.85 2.56 -15.11
CA THR A 79 -13.64 1.36 -14.78
C THR A 79 -12.82 0.38 -13.97
N TRP A 80 -13.51 -0.47 -13.23
CA TRP A 80 -12.88 -1.53 -12.47
C TRP A 80 -13.68 -2.83 -12.55
N ARG A 81 -12.98 -3.94 -12.38
CA ARG A 81 -13.54 -5.27 -12.26
C ARG A 81 -12.61 -6.15 -11.44
N THR A 82 -13.07 -7.30 -11.03
CA THR A 82 -12.27 -8.28 -10.32
C THR A 82 -12.02 -9.52 -11.17
N GLU A 83 -10.86 -10.11 -10.97
CA GLU A 83 -10.47 -11.43 -11.47
C GLU A 83 -10.00 -12.27 -10.30
N GLU A 84 -9.60 -13.52 -10.56
CA GLU A 84 -9.04 -14.41 -9.53
C GLU A 84 -7.83 -13.77 -8.85
N GLY A 85 -8.01 -13.38 -7.58
CA GLY A 85 -6.96 -12.74 -6.77
C GLY A 85 -6.48 -11.37 -7.25
N LYS A 86 -7.23 -10.69 -8.13
CA LYS A 86 -6.82 -9.41 -8.71
C LYS A 86 -7.96 -8.42 -8.82
N VAL A 87 -7.63 -7.14 -8.68
CA VAL A 87 -8.46 -6.03 -9.11
C VAL A 87 -7.87 -5.43 -10.38
N CYS A 88 -8.71 -5.27 -11.39
CA CYS A 88 -8.32 -4.70 -12.67
C CYS A 88 -8.97 -3.34 -12.84
N THR A 89 -8.17 -2.34 -13.16
CA THR A 89 -8.63 -0.97 -13.39
C THR A 89 -8.19 -0.48 -14.76
N ASN A 90 -8.99 0.38 -15.36
CA ASN A 90 -8.63 1.13 -16.56
C ASN A 90 -8.93 2.59 -16.29
N VAL A 91 -7.91 3.37 -15.91
CA VAL A 91 -8.07 4.71 -15.34
C VAL A 91 -7.28 5.71 -16.17
N GLY A 92 -7.96 6.60 -16.88
CA GLY A 92 -7.38 7.73 -17.60
C GLY A 92 -6.12 7.39 -18.37
N ASN A 93 -5.07 8.17 -18.22
CA ASN A 93 -3.77 7.99 -18.87
C ASN A 93 -2.93 6.85 -18.30
N PHE A 94 -3.34 6.26 -17.17
CA PHE A 94 -2.62 5.14 -16.56
C PHE A 94 -2.90 3.81 -17.28
N GLY A 95 -3.93 3.76 -18.12
CA GLY A 95 -4.29 2.57 -18.90
C GLY A 95 -4.88 1.44 -18.07
N ALA A 96 -4.86 0.24 -18.64
CA ALA A 96 -5.40 -0.96 -18.01
C ALA A 96 -4.32 -1.68 -17.20
N ASN A 97 -4.62 -1.99 -15.93
CA ASN A 97 -3.74 -2.70 -15.03
C ASN A 97 -4.54 -3.67 -14.17
N CYS A 98 -3.98 -4.86 -13.96
CA CYS A 98 -4.50 -5.82 -12.99
C CYS A 98 -3.47 -6.01 -11.87
N ASN A 99 -3.90 -5.83 -10.63
CA ASN A 99 -3.03 -5.86 -9.46
C ASN A 99 -3.52 -6.92 -8.47
N GLU A 100 -2.58 -7.70 -7.94
CA GLU A 100 -2.89 -8.71 -6.95
C GLU A 100 -3.42 -8.09 -5.66
N VAL A 101 -4.48 -8.70 -5.14
CA VAL A 101 -5.05 -8.39 -3.82
C VAL A 101 -5.18 -9.68 -3.04
N ARG A 102 -4.70 -9.67 -1.81
CA ARG A 102 -4.80 -10.81 -0.90
C ARG A 102 -5.37 -10.36 0.44
N GLU A 103 -5.92 -11.30 1.17
CA GLU A 103 -6.47 -11.10 2.49
C GLU A 103 -5.59 -11.76 3.55
N SER A 104 -5.33 -11.03 4.63
CA SER A 104 -4.68 -11.54 5.82
C SER A 104 -5.34 -10.91 7.06
N ALA A 105 -5.75 -11.75 8.00
CA ALA A 105 -6.39 -11.31 9.24
C ALA A 105 -7.57 -10.32 9.04
N GLY A 106 -8.39 -10.54 8.01
CA GLY A 106 -9.53 -9.70 7.67
C GLY A 106 -9.20 -8.40 6.95
N GLN A 107 -7.93 -8.12 6.68
CA GLN A 107 -7.47 -6.95 5.96
C GLN A 107 -7.08 -7.28 4.53
N LEU A 108 -7.29 -6.34 3.62
CA LEU A 108 -6.89 -6.45 2.22
C LEU A 108 -5.53 -5.80 2.00
N TYR A 109 -4.70 -6.44 1.18
CA TYR A 109 -3.38 -5.96 0.78
C TYR A 109 -3.31 -5.91 -0.74
N TYR A 110 -2.69 -4.87 -1.25
CA TYR A 110 -2.60 -4.55 -2.68
C TYR A 110 -1.15 -4.45 -3.10
N LYS A 111 -0.79 -5.08 -4.21
CA LYS A 111 0.53 -4.99 -4.82
C LYS A 111 0.47 -4.15 -6.09
N ARG A 112 1.18 -3.03 -6.11
CA ARG A 112 1.27 -2.18 -7.30
C ARG A 112 2.34 -2.68 -8.28
N GLN A 113 2.42 -2.05 -9.45
CA GLN A 113 3.32 -2.48 -10.54
C GLN A 113 4.80 -2.52 -10.14
N SER A 114 5.24 -1.63 -9.26
CA SER A 114 6.62 -1.65 -8.73
C SER A 114 6.94 -2.85 -7.86
N GLY A 115 5.93 -3.62 -7.45
CA GLY A 115 6.04 -4.73 -6.52
C GLY A 115 5.82 -4.36 -5.06
N GLU A 116 5.70 -3.08 -4.72
CA GLU A 116 5.39 -2.66 -3.36
C GLU A 116 3.99 -3.11 -2.94
N VAL A 117 3.88 -3.61 -1.72
CA VAL A 117 2.63 -4.09 -1.11
C VAL A 117 2.23 -3.17 0.02
N VAL A 118 0.99 -2.72 0.02
CA VAL A 118 0.40 -1.93 1.11
C VAL A 118 -0.98 -2.44 1.45
N GLN A 119 -1.45 -2.09 2.64
CA GLN A 119 -2.83 -2.37 3.03
C GLN A 119 -3.80 -1.43 2.33
N LEU A 120 -4.93 -1.98 1.89
CA LEU A 120 -6.11 -1.21 1.51
C LEU A 120 -6.82 -0.80 2.80
N THR A 121 -6.63 0.42 3.22
CA THR A 121 -7.23 0.94 4.44
C THR A 121 -8.58 1.58 4.12
N ALA A 122 -9.66 1.02 4.62
CA ALA A 122 -11.00 1.58 4.43
C ALA A 122 -11.11 2.97 5.06
N GLN A 123 -11.69 3.88 4.32
CA GLN A 123 -11.91 5.26 4.72
C GLN A 123 -13.32 5.47 5.27
#